data_f48052a6ba0b5bab5c6291abe8dcd954
#
_entry.id   f48052a6ba0b5bab5c6291abe8dcd954
#
_cell.length_a   1.000
_cell.length_b   1.000
_cell.length_c   1.000
_cell.angle_alpha   90.00
_cell.angle_beta   90.00
_cell.angle_gamma   90.00
#
_symmetry.space_group_name_H-M   'P 1'
#
loop_
_entity.id
_entity.type
_entity.pdbx_description
1 polymer ?
#
loop_
_entity_poly.entity_id
_entity_poly.type
_entity_poly.pdbx_seq_one_letter_code
_entity_poly.pdbx_strand_id
1 'polypeptide(L)'
;SIEQGAGVRAISGDKTGFAYSDEIMMPALLQASSAARAIARHGNEGTLQAWHASGDNTLYPALDPLERMTAAEKVALLQQLDTEARAQDARVREVIVSLAGVHEIMLVAVSDGTLAADVRPLVRCNVTVIAEQDGRREQASSGGGGRSDYGFFLEEDRARGYAREAVRQALVNLEAVAAPAGSMPVVLGPGWPGILLHEAIGHGLRS
;
A
#
# COMPACT_ATOMS: atom_id res chain seq x y z
N SER A 1 13.67 6.84 1.75
CA SER A 1 14.34 5.75 2.49
C SER A 1 14.58 4.58 1.56
N ILE A 2 15.62 3.82 1.81
CA ILE A 2 15.89 2.52 1.18
C ILE A 2 15.80 1.50 2.29
N GLU A 3 14.99 0.46 2.09
CA GLU A 3 14.83 -0.66 2.99
C GLU A 3 15.19 -1.94 2.23
N GLN A 4 15.93 -2.83 2.87
CA GLN A 4 16.31 -4.11 2.28
C GLN A 4 16.34 -5.18 3.37
N GLY A 5 16.24 -6.43 2.96
CA GLY A 5 16.37 -7.55 3.88
C GLY A 5 16.12 -8.88 3.19
N ALA A 6 16.46 -9.94 3.87
CA ALA A 6 16.23 -11.31 3.42
C ALA A 6 15.60 -12.14 4.53
N GLY A 7 14.51 -12.83 4.22
CA GLY A 7 13.88 -13.80 5.09
C GLY A 7 14.19 -15.22 4.65
N VAL A 8 14.59 -16.07 5.58
CA VAL A 8 14.80 -17.50 5.34
C VAL A 8 13.76 -18.30 6.11
N ARG A 9 13.00 -19.12 5.40
CA ARG A 9 12.01 -20.03 5.98
C ARG A 9 12.43 -21.47 5.75
N ALA A 10 12.52 -22.24 6.82
CA ALA A 10 12.77 -23.69 6.78
C ALA A 10 11.53 -24.43 7.29
N ILE A 11 11.08 -25.45 6.54
CA ILE A 11 9.93 -26.25 6.89
C ILE A 11 10.36 -27.72 7.01
N SER A 12 9.95 -28.39 8.09
CA SER A 12 10.22 -29.79 8.32
C SER A 12 9.00 -30.45 9.00
N GLY A 13 8.19 -31.17 8.22
CA GLY A 13 6.87 -31.66 8.68
C GLY A 13 5.99 -30.49 9.10
N ASP A 14 5.50 -30.52 10.32
CA ASP A 14 4.64 -29.49 10.91
C ASP A 14 5.42 -28.30 11.52
N LYS A 15 6.75 -28.35 11.51
CA LYS A 15 7.60 -27.31 12.10
C LYS A 15 8.07 -26.32 11.05
N THR A 16 7.96 -25.04 11.38
CA THR A 16 8.46 -23.95 10.57
C THR A 16 9.46 -23.14 11.39
N GLY A 17 10.68 -22.99 10.86
CA GLY A 17 11.67 -22.05 11.34
C GLY A 17 11.72 -20.85 10.40
N PHE A 18 11.82 -19.64 10.97
CA PHE A 18 11.99 -18.42 10.22
C PHE A 18 13.10 -17.58 10.84
N ALA A 19 13.95 -17.00 10.00
CA ALA A 19 14.95 -16.04 10.41
C ALA A 19 15.04 -14.92 9.37
N TYR A 20 15.38 -13.72 9.82
CA TYR A 20 15.44 -12.52 9.00
C TYR A 20 16.81 -11.83 9.16
N SER A 21 17.26 -11.17 8.11
CA SER A 21 18.40 -10.26 8.13
C SER A 21 18.10 -9.03 7.28
N ASP A 22 18.46 -7.86 7.77
CA ASP A 22 18.46 -6.58 7.03
C ASP A 22 19.71 -6.42 6.14
N GLU A 23 20.71 -7.29 6.32
CA GLU A 23 21.89 -7.35 5.47
C GLU A 23 21.76 -8.45 4.41
N ILE A 24 21.84 -8.06 3.12
CA ILE A 24 21.86 -8.99 1.98
C ILE A 24 23.31 -9.29 1.61
N MET A 25 24.01 -9.94 2.54
CA MET A 25 25.38 -10.42 2.36
C MET A 25 25.50 -11.90 2.72
N MET A 26 26.41 -12.63 2.05
CA MET A 26 26.53 -14.09 2.22
C MET A 26 26.68 -14.53 3.68
N PRO A 27 27.49 -13.90 4.55
CA PRO A 27 27.60 -14.31 5.95
C PRO A 27 26.27 -14.19 6.71
N ALA A 28 25.53 -13.10 6.51
CA ALA A 28 24.25 -12.85 7.15
C ALA A 28 23.16 -13.83 6.67
N LEU A 29 23.12 -14.12 5.37
CA LEU A 29 22.22 -15.11 4.78
C LEU A 29 22.50 -16.53 5.29
N LEU A 30 23.76 -16.91 5.44
CA LEU A 30 24.16 -18.20 6.01
C LEU A 30 23.78 -18.30 7.49
N GLN A 31 23.93 -17.22 8.26
CA GLN A 31 23.51 -17.17 9.66
C GLN A 31 22.00 -17.31 9.78
N ALA A 32 21.21 -16.55 8.99
CA ALA A 32 19.77 -16.65 8.97
C ALA A 32 19.30 -18.06 8.57
N SER A 33 19.93 -18.66 7.55
CA SER A 33 19.64 -20.03 7.12
C SER A 33 19.92 -21.05 8.22
N SER A 34 21.04 -20.92 8.92
CA SER A 34 21.40 -21.80 10.04
C SER A 34 20.42 -21.67 11.22
N ALA A 35 19.99 -20.45 11.52
CA ALA A 35 18.99 -20.17 12.56
C ALA A 35 17.62 -20.77 12.20
N ALA A 36 17.12 -20.53 10.99
CA ALA A 36 15.85 -21.08 10.52
C ALA A 36 15.86 -22.63 10.54
N ARG A 37 16.96 -23.25 10.08
CA ARG A 37 17.15 -24.70 10.12
C ARG A 37 17.18 -25.23 11.56
N ALA A 38 17.83 -24.52 12.50
CA ALA A 38 17.91 -24.95 13.89
C ALA A 38 16.53 -24.98 14.58
N ILE A 39 15.63 -24.04 14.22
CA ILE A 39 14.24 -23.99 14.73
C ILE A 39 13.40 -25.14 14.13
N ALA A 40 13.59 -25.42 12.84
CA ALA A 40 12.85 -26.48 12.14
C ALA A 40 13.37 -27.91 12.39
N ARG A 41 14.38 -28.06 13.26
CA ARG A 41 15.06 -29.36 13.52
C ARG A 41 14.08 -30.50 13.78
N HIS A 42 13.99 -31.41 12.82
CA HIS A 42 13.65 -32.85 12.80
C HIS A 42 13.15 -33.28 11.40
N GLY A 43 13.86 -32.95 10.34
CA GLY A 43 13.51 -33.38 8.99
C GLY A 43 14.67 -34.01 8.25
N ASN A 44 14.35 -34.79 7.22
CA ASN A 44 15.29 -35.41 6.32
C ASN A 44 16.09 -34.36 5.55
N GLU A 45 17.32 -34.67 5.18
CA GLU A 45 18.11 -33.85 4.27
C GLU A 45 17.47 -33.88 2.88
N GLY A 46 17.01 -32.73 2.41
CA GLY A 46 16.50 -32.57 1.05
C GLY A 46 17.64 -32.27 0.06
N THR A 47 17.51 -32.72 -1.16
CA THR A 47 18.44 -32.39 -2.24
C THR A 47 18.03 -31.03 -2.83
N LEU A 48 18.96 -30.07 -2.85
CA LEU A 48 18.74 -28.81 -3.56
C LEU A 48 18.69 -29.07 -5.08
N GLN A 49 17.66 -28.57 -5.72
CA GLN A 49 17.58 -28.55 -7.18
C GLN A 49 18.19 -27.25 -7.74
N ALA A 50 18.72 -27.33 -8.95
CA ALA A 50 19.19 -26.13 -9.65
C ALA A 50 18.02 -25.17 -9.91
N TRP A 51 18.22 -23.90 -9.59
CA TRP A 51 17.18 -22.89 -9.77
C TRP A 51 16.92 -22.62 -11.26
N HIS A 52 15.66 -22.46 -11.59
CA HIS A 52 15.18 -22.04 -12.90
C HIS A 52 14.21 -20.86 -12.71
N ALA A 53 14.30 -19.88 -13.60
CA ALA A 53 13.40 -18.73 -13.56
C ALA A 53 11.96 -19.17 -13.81
N SER A 54 11.04 -18.73 -12.97
CA SER A 54 9.60 -18.79 -13.25
C SER A 54 9.24 -17.68 -14.24
N GLY A 55 8.13 -17.87 -14.98
CA GLY A 55 7.68 -16.90 -16.00
C GLY A 55 7.43 -15.49 -15.45
N ASP A 56 7.43 -14.52 -16.36
CA ASP A 56 7.25 -13.11 -16.03
C ASP A 56 5.86 -12.80 -15.47
N ASN A 57 5.80 -11.89 -14.51
CA ASN A 57 4.54 -11.32 -14.04
C ASN A 57 3.99 -10.33 -15.08
N THR A 58 2.75 -10.54 -15.54
CA THR A 58 2.06 -9.68 -16.53
C THR A 58 0.96 -8.82 -15.93
N LEU A 59 0.77 -8.83 -14.60
CA LEU A 59 -0.33 -8.12 -13.92
C LEU A 59 -0.11 -6.60 -13.88
N TYR A 60 1.14 -6.15 -13.94
CA TYR A 60 1.53 -4.74 -13.93
C TYR A 60 2.92 -4.57 -14.56
N PRO A 61 3.27 -3.36 -15.05
CA PRO A 61 4.57 -3.12 -15.66
C PRO A 61 5.69 -3.15 -14.62
N ALA A 62 6.80 -3.82 -14.96
CA ALA A 62 8.03 -3.80 -14.17
C ALA A 62 8.80 -2.50 -14.47
N LEU A 63 8.55 -1.43 -13.71
CA LEU A 63 9.16 -0.11 -13.90
C LEU A 63 9.53 0.54 -12.55
N ASP A 64 10.42 1.53 -12.60
CA ASP A 64 10.65 2.41 -11.46
C ASP A 64 9.66 3.59 -11.48
N PRO A 65 8.69 3.63 -10.56
CA PRO A 65 7.70 4.69 -10.52
C PRO A 65 8.30 6.05 -10.12
N LEU A 66 9.47 6.07 -9.48
CA LEU A 66 10.07 7.28 -8.91
C LEU A 66 10.74 8.14 -9.98
N GLU A 67 11.18 7.54 -11.10
CA GLU A 67 11.89 8.22 -12.18
C GLU A 67 10.98 8.97 -13.16
N ARG A 68 9.69 8.63 -13.21
CA ARG A 68 8.74 9.20 -14.20
C ARG A 68 8.54 10.70 -14.09
N MET A 69 8.65 11.26 -12.90
CA MET A 69 8.48 12.69 -12.65
C MET A 69 9.66 13.24 -11.87
N THR A 70 10.14 14.40 -12.29
CA THR A 70 11.13 15.18 -11.54
C THR A 70 10.54 15.70 -10.22
N ALA A 71 11.39 16.12 -9.29
CA ALA A 71 10.94 16.76 -8.05
C ALA A 71 10.09 18.01 -8.32
N ALA A 72 10.45 18.81 -9.31
CA ALA A 72 9.71 20.00 -9.70
C ALA A 72 8.29 19.67 -10.22
N GLU A 73 8.16 18.67 -11.06
CA GLU A 73 6.86 18.21 -11.56
C GLU A 73 5.97 17.63 -10.45
N LYS A 74 6.55 16.88 -9.51
CA LYS A 74 5.82 16.39 -8.32
C LYS A 74 5.30 17.57 -7.48
N VAL A 75 6.14 18.57 -7.22
CA VAL A 75 5.74 19.79 -6.48
C VAL A 75 4.65 20.54 -7.24
N ALA A 76 4.78 20.71 -8.55
CA ALA A 76 3.77 21.37 -9.38
C ALA A 76 2.40 20.66 -9.32
N LEU A 77 2.39 19.32 -9.33
CA LEU A 77 1.17 18.53 -9.16
C LEU A 77 0.54 18.78 -7.79
N LEU A 78 1.33 18.74 -6.70
CA LEU A 78 0.83 19.01 -5.35
C LEU A 78 0.22 20.41 -5.23
N GLN A 79 0.89 21.45 -5.76
CA GLN A 79 0.40 22.83 -5.78
C GLN A 79 -0.89 22.98 -6.61
N GLN A 80 -0.98 22.28 -7.74
CA GLN A 80 -2.17 22.27 -8.56
C GLN A 80 -3.38 21.69 -7.82
N LEU A 81 -3.18 20.62 -7.04
CA LEU A 81 -4.25 20.00 -6.26
C LEU A 81 -4.67 20.85 -5.07
N ASP A 82 -3.73 21.54 -4.40
CA ASP A 82 -4.05 22.53 -3.37
C ASP A 82 -4.90 23.68 -3.95
N THR A 83 -4.49 24.23 -5.09
CA THR A 83 -5.22 25.29 -5.78
C THR A 83 -6.62 24.84 -6.21
N GLU A 84 -6.74 23.64 -6.80
CA GLU A 84 -8.01 23.06 -7.21
C GLU A 84 -8.96 22.89 -6.01
N ALA A 85 -8.48 22.37 -4.89
CA ALA A 85 -9.29 22.19 -3.69
C ALA A 85 -9.78 23.54 -3.13
N ARG A 86 -8.91 24.53 -3.00
CA ARG A 86 -9.25 25.86 -2.47
C ARG A 86 -10.22 26.62 -3.37
N ALA A 87 -10.16 26.38 -4.68
CA ALA A 87 -11.05 27.04 -5.64
C ALA A 87 -12.50 26.52 -5.59
N GLN A 88 -12.75 25.36 -5.00
CA GLN A 88 -14.10 24.77 -4.95
C GLN A 88 -15.06 25.51 -4.01
N ASP A 89 -14.58 25.96 -2.84
CA ASP A 89 -15.43 26.59 -1.84
C ASP A 89 -14.62 27.47 -0.87
N ALA A 90 -15.16 28.65 -0.54
CA ALA A 90 -14.52 29.60 0.37
C ALA A 90 -14.39 29.10 1.82
N ARG A 91 -15.11 28.07 2.21
CA ARG A 91 -15.05 27.41 3.52
C ARG A 91 -13.82 26.50 3.66
N VAL A 92 -13.11 26.18 2.57
CA VAL A 92 -11.86 25.42 2.62
C VAL A 92 -10.79 26.25 3.30
N ARG A 93 -10.28 25.80 4.44
CA ARG A 93 -9.26 26.51 5.24
C ARG A 93 -7.88 25.90 5.07
N GLU A 94 -7.80 24.58 5.07
CA GLU A 94 -6.54 23.86 4.99
C GLU A 94 -6.64 22.72 3.97
N VAL A 95 -5.58 22.56 3.20
CA VAL A 95 -5.45 21.47 2.22
C VAL A 95 -4.09 20.82 2.45
N ILE A 96 -4.09 19.52 2.63
CA ILE A 96 -2.89 18.70 2.78
C ILE A 96 -2.87 17.71 1.62
N VAL A 97 -1.86 17.82 0.77
CA VAL A 97 -1.68 16.91 -0.38
C VAL A 97 -0.42 16.10 -0.18
N SER A 98 -0.51 14.81 -0.35
CA SER A 98 0.64 13.91 -0.30
C SER A 98 0.74 13.04 -1.53
N LEU A 99 1.98 12.80 -1.96
CA LEU A 99 2.33 11.92 -3.06
C LEU A 99 3.38 10.93 -2.54
N ALA A 100 3.13 9.65 -2.67
CA ALA A 100 4.04 8.59 -2.27
C ALA A 100 4.30 7.65 -3.45
N GLY A 101 5.51 7.07 -3.48
CA GLY A 101 5.87 6.05 -4.44
C GLY A 101 6.82 5.05 -3.82
N VAL A 102 6.65 3.80 -4.20
CA VAL A 102 7.49 2.68 -3.79
C VAL A 102 7.94 1.92 -5.03
N HIS A 103 9.23 1.67 -5.11
CA HIS A 103 9.85 0.74 -6.05
C HIS A 103 10.37 -0.44 -5.25
N GLU A 104 9.71 -1.58 -5.35
CA GLU A 104 10.04 -2.79 -4.62
C GLU A 104 10.55 -3.85 -5.60
N ILE A 105 11.70 -4.44 -5.30
CA ILE A 105 12.28 -5.57 -6.03
C ILE A 105 12.29 -6.77 -5.09
N MET A 106 11.66 -7.86 -5.50
CA MET A 106 11.57 -9.10 -4.73
C MET A 106 12.23 -10.25 -5.48
N LEU A 107 12.85 -11.14 -4.72
CA LEU A 107 13.35 -12.42 -5.19
C LEU A 107 12.94 -13.52 -4.23
N VAL A 108 12.34 -14.57 -4.74
CA VAL A 108 11.97 -15.78 -3.99
C VAL A 108 12.72 -16.96 -4.58
N ALA A 109 13.46 -17.66 -3.75
CA ALA A 109 14.17 -18.89 -4.12
C ALA A 109 13.68 -20.04 -3.22
N VAL A 110 13.28 -21.15 -3.83
CA VAL A 110 12.78 -22.34 -3.13
C VAL A 110 13.69 -23.54 -3.39
N SER A 111 13.76 -24.46 -2.44
CA SER A 111 14.65 -25.65 -2.53
C SER A 111 14.25 -26.64 -3.64
N ASP A 112 13.03 -26.55 -4.19
CA ASP A 112 12.57 -27.32 -5.34
C ASP A 112 13.13 -26.84 -6.69
N GLY A 113 13.93 -25.77 -6.68
CA GLY A 113 14.51 -25.14 -7.86
C GLY A 113 13.74 -23.93 -8.38
N THR A 114 12.63 -23.54 -7.77
CA THR A 114 11.88 -22.35 -8.17
C THR A 114 12.66 -21.08 -7.82
N LEU A 115 12.83 -20.20 -8.80
CA LEU A 115 13.36 -18.84 -8.64
C LEU A 115 12.39 -17.86 -9.28
N ALA A 116 11.73 -17.03 -8.47
CA ALA A 116 10.79 -16.02 -8.91
C ALA A 116 11.28 -14.61 -8.55
N ALA A 117 11.31 -13.73 -9.53
CA ALA A 117 11.63 -12.31 -9.34
C ALA A 117 10.41 -11.46 -9.69
N ASP A 118 10.25 -10.35 -8.99
CA ASP A 118 9.15 -9.41 -9.24
C ASP A 118 9.62 -7.98 -8.98
N VAL A 119 9.21 -7.06 -9.85
CA VAL A 119 9.43 -5.61 -9.70
C VAL A 119 8.07 -4.96 -9.50
N ARG A 120 7.84 -4.38 -8.33
CA ARG A 120 6.53 -3.91 -7.89
C ARG A 120 6.52 -2.39 -7.75
N PRO A 121 6.08 -1.66 -8.77
CA PRO A 121 5.79 -0.25 -8.61
C PRO A 121 4.55 -0.06 -7.74
N LEU A 122 4.51 1.02 -7.00
CA LEU A 122 3.30 1.47 -6.32
C LEU A 122 3.35 2.98 -6.16
N VAL A 123 2.28 3.66 -6.57
CA VAL A 123 2.12 5.10 -6.36
C VAL A 123 0.81 5.39 -5.65
N ARG A 124 0.82 6.43 -4.82
CA ARG A 124 -0.36 6.88 -4.10
C ARG A 124 -0.40 8.40 -4.04
N CYS A 125 -1.57 8.97 -4.27
CA CYS A 125 -1.89 10.37 -4.01
C CYS A 125 -3.04 10.43 -3.00
N ASN A 126 -2.95 11.35 -2.04
CA ASN A 126 -4.02 11.59 -1.09
C ASN A 126 -4.19 13.10 -0.88
N VAL A 127 -5.43 13.55 -0.86
CA VAL A 127 -5.82 14.93 -0.57
C VAL A 127 -6.70 14.94 0.65
N THR A 128 -6.31 15.72 1.65
CA THR A 128 -7.09 15.96 2.87
C THR A 128 -7.48 17.42 2.90
N VAL A 129 -8.74 17.68 3.15
CA VAL A 129 -9.32 19.03 3.21
C VAL A 129 -9.94 19.25 4.58
N ILE A 130 -9.68 20.42 5.14
CA ILE A 130 -10.35 20.93 6.32
C ILE A 130 -11.21 22.12 5.90
N ALA A 131 -12.50 22.04 6.12
CA ALA A 131 -13.47 23.10 5.89
C ALA A 131 -14.01 23.63 7.22
N GLU A 132 -14.34 24.94 7.26
CA GLU A 132 -14.82 25.59 8.46
C GLU A 132 -15.96 26.56 8.14
N GLN A 133 -17.02 26.48 8.93
CA GLN A 133 -18.16 27.36 8.88
C GLN A 133 -18.77 27.55 10.28
N ASP A 134 -19.01 28.80 10.69
CA ASP A 134 -19.68 29.15 11.94
C ASP A 134 -19.06 28.49 13.21
N GLY A 135 -17.73 28.36 13.21
CA GLY A 135 -16.97 27.73 14.30
C GLY A 135 -16.96 26.19 14.27
N ARG A 136 -17.69 25.57 13.36
CA ARG A 136 -17.62 24.13 13.10
C ARG A 136 -16.50 23.85 12.10
N ARG A 137 -15.65 22.87 12.42
CA ARG A 137 -14.51 22.45 11.59
C ARG A 137 -14.63 20.95 11.31
N GLU A 138 -14.59 20.61 10.03
CA GLU A 138 -14.72 19.22 9.58
C GLU A 138 -13.63 18.87 8.58
N GLN A 139 -13.21 17.63 8.62
CA GLN A 139 -12.16 17.09 7.77
C GLN A 139 -12.69 15.96 6.90
N ALA A 140 -12.20 15.90 5.67
CA ALA A 140 -12.38 14.73 4.82
C ALA A 140 -11.14 14.48 3.96
N SER A 141 -11.00 13.26 3.47
CA SER A 141 -9.87 12.84 2.64
C SER A 141 -10.36 12.01 1.47
N SER A 142 -9.72 12.20 0.33
CA SER A 142 -9.92 11.34 -0.83
C SER A 142 -8.57 11.07 -1.49
N GLY A 143 -8.41 9.90 -2.08
CA GLY A 143 -7.16 9.51 -2.72
C GLY A 143 -7.22 8.12 -3.29
N GLY A 144 -6.14 7.74 -3.93
CA GLY A 144 -5.99 6.45 -4.55
C GLY A 144 -4.58 6.22 -5.06
N GLY A 145 -4.38 5.13 -5.74
CA GLY A 145 -3.09 4.76 -6.30
C GLY A 145 -3.18 3.49 -7.13
N GLY A 146 -2.04 3.04 -7.60
CA GLY A 146 -1.96 1.85 -8.43
C GLY A 146 -0.55 1.32 -8.60
N ARG A 147 -0.46 0.14 -9.17
CA ARG A 147 0.79 -0.51 -9.61
C ARG A 147 1.24 0.09 -10.94
N SER A 148 1.66 1.36 -10.91
CA SER A 148 2.05 2.17 -12.07
C SER A 148 3.09 3.21 -11.66
N ASP A 149 3.43 4.14 -12.56
CA ASP A 149 4.18 5.35 -12.27
C ASP A 149 3.26 6.54 -11.92
N TYR A 150 3.86 7.68 -11.63
CA TYR A 150 3.13 8.91 -11.29
C TYR A 150 2.29 9.48 -12.45
N GLY A 151 2.49 9.05 -13.70
CA GLY A 151 1.64 9.38 -14.83
C GLY A 151 0.19 8.97 -14.62
N PHE A 152 -0.05 7.92 -13.80
CA PHE A 152 -1.36 7.46 -13.38
C PHE A 152 -2.27 8.58 -12.85
N PHE A 153 -1.70 9.59 -12.18
CA PHE A 153 -2.46 10.69 -11.61
C PHE A 153 -2.80 11.80 -12.62
N LEU A 154 -2.12 11.81 -13.77
CA LEU A 154 -2.34 12.79 -14.84
C LEU A 154 -3.46 12.34 -15.80
N GLU A 155 -3.76 11.04 -15.81
CA GLU A 155 -4.79 10.47 -16.67
C GLU A 155 -6.20 10.80 -16.15
N GLU A 156 -7.13 11.06 -17.08
CA GLU A 156 -8.57 11.22 -16.80
C GLU A 156 -8.91 12.22 -15.69
N ASP A 157 -8.07 13.23 -15.47
CA ASP A 157 -8.25 14.23 -14.40
C ASP A 157 -8.32 13.60 -12.98
N ARG A 158 -7.75 12.40 -12.82
CA ARG A 158 -7.88 11.54 -11.64
C ARG A 158 -7.47 12.22 -10.34
N ALA A 159 -6.29 12.85 -10.32
CA ALA A 159 -5.80 13.51 -9.11
C ALA A 159 -6.67 14.71 -8.71
N ARG A 160 -7.17 15.50 -9.69
CA ARG A 160 -8.12 16.59 -9.41
C ARG A 160 -9.44 16.05 -8.90
N GLY A 161 -9.89 14.89 -9.40
CA GLY A 161 -11.06 14.19 -8.88
C GLY A 161 -10.95 13.92 -7.37
N TYR A 162 -9.76 13.54 -6.87
CA TYR A 162 -9.53 13.36 -5.43
C TYR A 162 -9.68 14.69 -4.67
N ALA A 163 -9.15 15.79 -5.20
CA ALA A 163 -9.27 17.09 -4.56
C ALA A 163 -10.74 17.53 -4.46
N ARG A 164 -11.51 17.40 -5.55
CA ARG A 164 -12.95 17.74 -5.58
C ARG A 164 -13.75 16.87 -4.63
N GLU A 165 -13.47 15.56 -4.58
CA GLU A 165 -14.18 14.63 -3.71
C GLU A 165 -13.87 14.88 -2.23
N ALA A 166 -12.62 15.19 -1.86
CA ALA A 166 -12.27 15.56 -0.51
C ALA A 166 -13.01 16.83 -0.05
N VAL A 167 -13.09 17.86 -0.91
CA VAL A 167 -13.85 19.07 -0.63
C VAL A 167 -15.34 18.75 -0.46
N ARG A 168 -15.93 18.01 -1.42
CA ARG A 168 -17.33 17.63 -1.36
C ARG A 168 -17.69 16.93 -0.06
N GLN A 169 -16.87 15.97 0.38
CA GLN A 169 -17.09 15.24 1.64
C GLN A 169 -16.92 16.15 2.87
N ALA A 170 -15.93 17.04 2.89
CA ALA A 170 -15.74 17.97 4.00
C ALA A 170 -16.94 18.91 4.16
N LEU A 171 -17.50 19.40 3.04
CA LEU A 171 -18.69 20.27 3.03
C LEU A 171 -19.95 19.51 3.48
N VAL A 172 -20.13 18.27 3.05
CA VAL A 172 -21.22 17.41 3.53
C VAL A 172 -21.12 17.19 5.05
N ASN A 173 -19.91 16.99 5.58
CA ASN A 173 -19.68 16.81 7.01
C ASN A 173 -20.02 18.09 7.79
N LEU A 174 -19.78 19.28 7.24
CA LEU A 174 -20.18 20.54 7.89
C LEU A 174 -21.69 20.66 8.07
N GLU A 175 -22.47 20.09 7.16
CA GLU A 175 -23.94 20.11 7.17
C GLU A 175 -24.55 18.88 7.87
N ALA A 176 -23.70 17.89 8.23
CA ALA A 176 -24.16 16.65 8.83
C ALA A 176 -24.76 16.86 10.22
N VAL A 177 -25.84 16.14 10.49
CA VAL A 177 -26.46 16.04 11.82
C VAL A 177 -25.93 14.82 12.57
N ALA A 178 -26.06 14.81 13.91
CA ALA A 178 -25.68 13.67 14.70
C ALA A 178 -26.46 12.41 14.29
N ALA A 179 -25.74 11.29 14.12
CA ALA A 179 -26.39 10.01 13.87
C ALA A 179 -27.18 9.56 15.12
N PRO A 180 -28.35 8.95 14.95
CA PRO A 180 -29.11 8.43 16.08
C PRO A 180 -28.34 7.30 16.78
N ALA A 181 -28.27 7.35 18.12
CA ALA A 181 -27.70 6.28 18.90
C ALA A 181 -28.78 5.21 19.20
N GLY A 182 -28.44 3.94 19.07
CA GLY A 182 -29.35 2.84 19.38
C GLY A 182 -29.12 1.60 18.52
N SER A 183 -29.92 0.57 18.78
CA SER A 183 -29.94 -0.65 17.94
C SER A 183 -30.90 -0.45 16.79
N MET A 184 -30.42 -0.63 15.57
CA MET A 184 -31.22 -0.45 14.36
C MET A 184 -30.73 -1.34 13.21
N PRO A 185 -31.59 -1.68 12.25
CA PRO A 185 -31.16 -2.33 11.02
C PRO A 185 -30.17 -1.43 10.25
N VAL A 186 -29.05 -2.01 9.77
CA VAL A 186 -28.02 -1.30 9.04
C VAL A 186 -27.77 -2.00 7.70
N VAL A 187 -27.76 -1.22 6.63
CA VAL A 187 -27.33 -1.68 5.30
C VAL A 187 -25.92 -1.16 5.04
N LEU A 188 -24.99 -2.08 4.83
CA LEU A 188 -23.61 -1.75 4.49
C LEU A 188 -23.45 -1.67 2.97
N GLY A 189 -23.11 -0.48 2.45
CA GLY A 189 -22.78 -0.29 1.05
C GLY A 189 -21.36 -0.77 0.70
N PRO A 190 -20.93 -0.69 -0.58
CA PRO A 190 -19.57 -1.01 -0.99
C PRO A 190 -18.55 0.00 -0.46
N GLY A 191 -17.27 -0.41 -0.38
CA GLY A 191 -16.16 0.42 0.09
C GLY A 191 -15.62 -0.03 1.46
N TRP A 192 -15.43 0.88 2.41
CA TRP A 192 -14.88 0.58 3.74
C TRP A 192 -15.58 -0.54 4.52
N PRO A 193 -16.89 -0.75 4.39
CA PRO A 193 -17.55 -1.93 4.97
C PRO A 193 -16.97 -3.26 4.51
N GLY A 194 -16.32 -3.33 3.34
CA GLY A 194 -15.56 -4.51 2.91
C GLY A 194 -14.39 -4.85 3.83
N ILE A 195 -13.71 -3.83 4.37
CA ILE A 195 -12.66 -3.99 5.39
C ILE A 195 -13.26 -4.54 6.69
N LEU A 196 -14.39 -3.99 7.12
CA LEU A 196 -15.09 -4.50 8.32
C LEU A 196 -15.44 -5.99 8.19
N LEU A 197 -15.92 -6.42 7.03
CA LEU A 197 -16.19 -7.84 6.76
C LEU A 197 -14.91 -8.68 6.74
N HIS A 198 -13.81 -8.16 6.18
CA HIS A 198 -12.51 -8.81 6.21
C HIS A 198 -12.02 -9.02 7.65
N GLU A 199 -12.08 -8.00 8.49
CA GLU A 199 -11.64 -8.09 9.89
C GLU A 199 -12.56 -8.98 10.74
N ALA A 200 -13.87 -8.81 10.61
CA ALA A 200 -14.84 -9.50 11.47
C ALA A 200 -15.03 -10.98 11.09
N ILE A 201 -14.95 -11.33 9.81
CA ILE A 201 -15.27 -12.67 9.30
C ILE A 201 -14.04 -13.30 8.64
N GLY A 202 -13.31 -12.56 7.80
CA GLY A 202 -12.21 -13.07 7.00
C GLY A 202 -11.08 -13.64 7.85
N HIS A 203 -10.67 -12.97 8.92
CA HIS A 203 -9.68 -13.47 9.85
C HIS A 203 -10.16 -14.68 10.66
N GLY A 204 -11.45 -14.76 10.97
CA GLY A 204 -12.05 -15.91 11.64
C GLY A 204 -12.15 -17.17 10.80
N LEU A 205 -12.10 -17.04 9.47
CA LEU A 205 -12.14 -18.18 8.54
C LEU A 205 -10.76 -18.71 8.14
N ARG A 206 -9.69 -18.07 8.60
CA ARG A 206 -8.31 -18.55 8.44
C ARG A 206 -8.00 -19.54 9.55
N SER A 207 -8.29 -20.80 9.33
CA SER A 207 -7.82 -21.93 10.13
C SER A 207 -6.65 -22.63 9.41
#